data_d7aad0d37ef089a7913864960c5d9400
#
_entry.id   d7aad0d37ef089a7913864960c5d9400
#
_cell.length_a   1.000
_cell.length_b   1.000
_cell.length_c   1.000
_cell.angle_alpha   90.00
_cell.angle_beta   90.00
_cell.angle_gamma   90.00
#
_symmetry.space_group_name_H-M   'P 1'
#
loop_
_entity.id
_entity.type
_entity.pdbx_description
1 polymer ?
#
loop_
_entity_poly.entity_id
_entity_poly.type
_entity_poly.pdbx_seq_one_letter_code
_entity_poly.pdbx_strand_id
1 'polypeptide(L)'
;MRKIFISAIILAMSMIIYSDSEITFEKRKISFGEIKSGEVVDLVFKFKNTGDKILVIKSINTSCGCTYTRNEKKEYQPGEKGTIPVKFFSKGYRGKVVKTINVSTNDKKNPYIRLLLDGIVTLKDFSVVQADKDFIDFGRISIKEKSSKDIVIKNPGTIDLRILEITHSPEVSTVFTKKIIKPGESGLLTVTFSPFQIGQFSTFLRIRTNAFKSPLLIIRLKTDITEAKKE
;
A
#
# COMPACT_ATOMS: atom_id res chain seq x y z
N MET A 1 -81.54 -48.85 -17.51
CA MET A 1 -80.95 -47.63 -16.95
C MET A 1 -79.67 -48.05 -16.24
N ARG A 2 -78.53 -47.83 -16.88
CA ARG A 2 -77.22 -48.24 -16.38
C ARG A 2 -76.52 -47.05 -15.76
N LYS A 3 -76.36 -47.06 -14.44
CA LYS A 3 -75.67 -46.01 -13.69
C LYS A 3 -74.15 -46.21 -13.78
N ILE A 4 -73.45 -45.32 -14.46
CA ILE A 4 -72.01 -45.31 -14.61
C ILE A 4 -71.46 -44.57 -13.31
N PHE A 5 -70.76 -45.28 -12.45
CA PHE A 5 -70.00 -44.73 -11.36
C PHE A 5 -68.65 -44.29 -11.92
N ILE A 6 -68.44 -43.01 -12.04
CA ILE A 6 -67.13 -42.44 -12.36
C ILE A 6 -66.35 -42.34 -11.04
N SER A 7 -65.46 -43.31 -10.85
CA SER A 7 -64.49 -43.26 -9.75
C SER A 7 -63.40 -42.26 -10.06
N ALA A 8 -63.41 -41.10 -9.43
CA ALA A 8 -62.36 -40.10 -9.52
C ALA A 8 -61.15 -40.59 -8.71
N ILE A 9 -60.15 -41.13 -9.36
CA ILE A 9 -58.84 -41.40 -8.75
C ILE A 9 -58.10 -40.09 -8.63
N ILE A 10 -58.10 -39.48 -7.40
CA ILE A 10 -57.24 -38.37 -7.08
C ILE A 10 -55.82 -38.91 -6.89
N LEU A 11 -55.01 -38.73 -7.92
CA LEU A 11 -53.56 -39.01 -7.88
C LEU A 11 -52.91 -37.95 -7.03
N ALA A 12 -52.74 -38.23 -5.74
CA ALA A 12 -51.94 -37.41 -4.84
C ALA A 12 -50.47 -37.50 -5.23
N MET A 13 -50.04 -36.57 -6.07
CA MET A 13 -48.62 -36.39 -6.42
C MET A 13 -47.90 -35.88 -5.22
N SER A 14 -47.34 -36.80 -4.42
CA SER A 14 -46.46 -36.46 -3.28
C SER A 14 -45.24 -35.74 -3.81
N MET A 15 -45.23 -34.41 -3.73
CA MET A 15 -44.03 -33.62 -3.88
C MET A 15 -43.05 -34.06 -2.80
N ILE A 16 -42.00 -34.76 -3.19
CA ILE A 16 -40.84 -35.02 -2.32
C ILE A 16 -40.15 -33.67 -2.12
N ILE A 17 -40.48 -33.03 -1.02
CA ILE A 17 -39.79 -31.83 -0.60
C ILE A 17 -38.41 -32.29 -0.09
N TYR A 18 -37.38 -32.10 -0.93
CA TYR A 18 -36.00 -32.29 -0.49
C TYR A 18 -35.66 -31.21 0.53
N SER A 19 -35.70 -31.64 1.79
CA SER A 19 -35.34 -30.85 2.95
C SER A 19 -33.81 -30.83 3.10
N ASP A 20 -33.18 -29.69 2.92
CA ASP A 20 -31.74 -29.52 3.05
C ASP A 20 -31.35 -28.17 3.67
N SER A 21 -30.14 -28.07 4.21
CA SER A 21 -29.55 -26.79 4.60
C SER A 21 -29.10 -26.05 3.34
N GLU A 22 -29.32 -24.74 3.29
CA GLU A 22 -28.91 -23.90 2.17
C GLU A 22 -28.39 -22.56 2.68
N ILE A 23 -27.21 -22.13 2.20
CA ILE A 23 -26.61 -20.86 2.59
C ILE A 23 -26.72 -19.85 1.44
N THR A 24 -27.29 -18.69 1.74
CA THR A 24 -27.38 -17.57 0.81
C THR A 24 -26.66 -16.35 1.36
N PHE A 25 -25.65 -15.85 0.66
CA PHE A 25 -24.93 -14.63 1.00
C PHE A 25 -25.61 -13.41 0.36
N GLU A 26 -25.72 -12.29 1.11
CA GLU A 26 -26.14 -11.00 0.54
C GLU A 26 -25.17 -10.54 -0.55
N LYS A 27 -23.88 -10.70 -0.31
CA LYS A 27 -22.79 -10.42 -1.27
C LYS A 27 -21.68 -11.44 -1.09
N ARG A 28 -21.19 -12.01 -2.18
CA ARG A 28 -19.99 -12.89 -2.19
C ARG A 28 -18.70 -12.13 -2.48
N LYS A 29 -18.80 -10.85 -2.81
CA LYS A 29 -17.68 -9.96 -3.06
C LYS A 29 -17.90 -8.63 -2.34
N ILE A 30 -16.91 -8.16 -1.59
CA ILE A 30 -16.89 -6.87 -0.91
C ILE A 30 -15.61 -6.13 -1.30
N SER A 31 -15.73 -4.85 -1.71
CA SER A 31 -14.59 -3.99 -1.93
C SER A 31 -14.33 -3.14 -0.71
N PHE A 32 -13.07 -3.02 -0.29
CA PHE A 32 -12.66 -2.08 0.75
C PHE A 32 -12.31 -0.68 0.18
N GLY A 33 -12.44 -0.50 -1.16
CA GLY A 33 -12.10 0.77 -1.80
C GLY A 33 -10.60 1.03 -1.86
N GLU A 34 -10.20 2.26 -1.62
CA GLU A 34 -8.80 2.69 -1.56
C GLU A 34 -8.39 2.98 -0.13
N ILE A 35 -7.27 2.38 0.31
CA ILE A 35 -6.70 2.55 1.66
C ILE A 35 -5.19 2.74 1.59
N LYS A 36 -4.59 3.33 2.63
CA LYS A 36 -3.13 3.46 2.73
C LYS A 36 -2.49 2.20 3.32
N SER A 37 -1.31 1.85 2.86
CA SER A 37 -0.55 0.71 3.40
C SER A 37 -0.30 0.89 4.90
N GLY A 38 -0.65 -0.14 5.68
CA GLY A 38 -0.60 -0.15 7.15
C GLY A 38 -1.96 0.07 7.82
N GLU A 39 -2.99 0.48 7.08
CA GLU A 39 -4.36 0.53 7.60
C GLU A 39 -4.96 -0.87 7.74
N VAL A 40 -5.89 -0.99 8.68
CA VAL A 40 -6.65 -2.22 8.94
C VAL A 40 -8.09 -1.96 8.58
N VAL A 41 -8.70 -2.89 7.83
CA VAL A 41 -10.10 -2.78 7.41
C VAL A 41 -10.89 -3.92 8.03
N ASP A 42 -12.00 -3.56 8.67
CA ASP A 42 -12.99 -4.49 9.21
C ASP A 42 -14.20 -4.55 8.25
N LEU A 43 -14.54 -5.76 7.82
CA LEU A 43 -15.61 -6.04 6.87
C LEU A 43 -16.45 -7.21 7.36
N VAL A 44 -17.67 -7.31 6.86
CA VAL A 44 -18.61 -8.34 7.29
C VAL A 44 -19.34 -8.91 6.09
N PHE A 45 -19.23 -10.22 5.85
CA PHE A 45 -20.09 -10.94 4.93
C PHE A 45 -21.34 -11.42 5.67
N LYS A 46 -22.51 -11.01 5.19
CA LYS A 46 -23.80 -11.40 5.75
C LYS A 46 -24.39 -12.54 4.94
N PHE A 47 -24.98 -13.50 5.63
CA PHE A 47 -25.67 -14.63 5.02
C PHE A 47 -26.94 -15.01 5.78
N LYS A 48 -27.74 -15.88 5.19
CA LYS A 48 -28.96 -16.45 5.78
C LYS A 48 -28.98 -17.95 5.48
N ASN A 49 -29.43 -18.77 6.43
CA ASN A 49 -29.86 -20.13 6.14
C ASN A 49 -31.24 -20.06 5.47
N THR A 50 -31.26 -20.29 4.17
CA THR A 50 -32.49 -20.30 3.36
C THR A 50 -33.08 -21.68 3.19
N GLY A 51 -32.40 -22.70 3.73
CA GLY A 51 -32.91 -24.08 3.80
C GLY A 51 -33.85 -24.30 4.98
N ASP A 52 -34.34 -25.52 5.10
CA ASP A 52 -35.26 -25.99 6.14
C ASP A 52 -34.60 -26.87 7.20
N LYS A 53 -33.30 -27.15 7.06
CA LYS A 53 -32.45 -27.81 8.06
C LYS A 53 -31.38 -26.90 8.64
N ILE A 54 -30.80 -27.30 9.77
CA ILE A 54 -29.69 -26.60 10.40
C ILE A 54 -28.50 -26.50 9.42
N LEU A 55 -28.08 -25.27 9.15
CA LEU A 55 -26.87 -24.98 8.42
C LEU A 55 -25.67 -25.01 9.36
N VAL A 56 -24.63 -25.76 8.99
CA VAL A 56 -23.38 -25.86 9.76
C VAL A 56 -22.23 -25.25 8.95
N ILE A 57 -21.55 -24.26 9.50
CA ILE A 57 -20.25 -23.75 9.00
C ILE A 57 -19.15 -24.66 9.54
N LYS A 58 -18.59 -25.52 8.69
CA LYS A 58 -17.56 -26.50 9.05
C LYS A 58 -16.20 -25.83 9.26
N SER A 59 -15.81 -24.95 8.32
CA SER A 59 -14.54 -24.21 8.39
C SER A 59 -14.59 -22.91 7.61
N ILE A 60 -13.76 -21.96 8.01
CA ILE A 60 -13.50 -20.72 7.28
C ILE A 60 -12.00 -20.54 7.19
N ASN A 61 -11.45 -20.50 5.96
CA ASN A 61 -10.03 -20.40 5.70
C ASN A 61 -9.75 -19.19 4.80
N THR A 62 -8.71 -18.42 5.12
CA THR A 62 -8.26 -17.27 4.34
C THR A 62 -7.06 -17.62 3.49
N SER A 63 -6.89 -16.96 2.34
CA SER A 63 -5.78 -17.22 1.41
C SER A 63 -4.41 -16.75 1.91
N CYS A 64 -4.33 -16.02 3.02
CA CYS A 64 -3.07 -15.56 3.63
C CYS A 64 -3.27 -15.17 5.10
N GLY A 65 -2.18 -15.12 5.86
CA GLY A 65 -2.17 -14.63 7.25
C GLY A 65 -2.45 -13.14 7.43
N CYS A 66 -2.53 -12.37 6.32
CA CYS A 66 -2.92 -10.96 6.31
C CYS A 66 -4.42 -10.72 6.42
N THR A 67 -5.23 -11.79 6.40
CA THR A 67 -6.68 -11.76 6.56
C THR A 67 -7.05 -12.68 7.71
N TYR A 68 -7.73 -12.13 8.69
CA TYR A 68 -8.19 -12.87 9.85
C TYR A 68 -9.72 -12.92 9.86
N THR A 69 -10.27 -14.06 10.20
CA THR A 69 -11.71 -14.23 10.43
C THR A 69 -11.96 -15.11 11.65
N ARG A 70 -12.98 -14.78 12.42
CA ARG A 70 -13.43 -15.57 13.57
C ARG A 70 -14.93 -15.77 13.44
N ASN A 71 -15.35 -17.02 13.49
CA ASN A 71 -16.76 -17.40 13.57
C ASN A 71 -16.99 -18.21 14.84
N GLU A 72 -17.66 -17.62 15.82
CA GLU A 72 -17.91 -18.27 17.11
C GLU A 72 -19.11 -19.20 17.00
N LYS A 73 -20.12 -18.82 16.25
CA LYS A 73 -21.32 -19.65 16.03
C LYS A 73 -21.14 -20.50 14.78
N LYS A 74 -21.34 -21.80 14.91
CA LYS A 74 -21.21 -22.76 13.82
C LYS A 74 -22.54 -23.22 13.22
N GLU A 75 -23.64 -23.18 13.98
CA GLU A 75 -24.95 -23.71 13.61
C GLU A 75 -25.99 -22.59 13.51
N TYR A 76 -26.78 -22.62 12.44
CA TYR A 76 -27.81 -21.62 12.14
C TYR A 76 -29.12 -22.31 11.82
N GLN A 77 -30.18 -21.97 12.54
CA GLN A 77 -31.53 -22.49 12.33
C GLN A 77 -32.10 -22.07 10.97
N PRO A 78 -33.11 -22.77 10.42
CA PRO A 78 -33.85 -22.33 9.25
C PRO A 78 -34.30 -20.88 9.38
N GLY A 79 -34.03 -20.07 8.37
CA GLY A 79 -34.35 -18.64 8.32
C GLY A 79 -33.41 -17.74 9.13
N GLU A 80 -32.47 -18.28 9.89
CA GLU A 80 -31.55 -17.50 10.71
C GLU A 80 -30.49 -16.77 9.86
N LYS A 81 -30.16 -15.54 10.27
CA LYS A 81 -29.12 -14.72 9.67
C LYS A 81 -27.79 -14.93 10.43
N GLY A 82 -26.69 -14.94 9.70
CA GLY A 82 -25.34 -15.01 10.24
C GLY A 82 -24.41 -14.00 9.59
N THR A 83 -23.22 -13.85 10.19
CA THR A 83 -22.18 -12.96 9.71
C THR A 83 -20.83 -13.64 9.76
N ILE A 84 -19.96 -13.33 8.81
CA ILE A 84 -18.55 -13.71 8.82
C ILE A 84 -17.74 -12.41 8.86
N PRO A 85 -17.23 -12.00 10.04
CA PRO A 85 -16.35 -10.85 10.16
C PRO A 85 -14.99 -11.18 9.55
N VAL A 86 -14.45 -10.21 8.81
CA VAL A 86 -13.15 -10.33 8.13
C VAL A 86 -12.33 -9.08 8.41
N LYS A 87 -11.12 -9.27 8.94
CA LYS A 87 -10.17 -8.20 9.19
C LYS A 87 -8.99 -8.34 8.23
N PHE A 88 -8.76 -7.29 7.41
CA PHE A 88 -7.64 -7.24 6.47
C PHE A 88 -6.56 -6.26 6.94
N PHE A 89 -5.32 -6.73 7.03
CA PHE A 89 -4.13 -5.97 7.39
C PHE A 89 -3.37 -5.58 6.12
N SER A 90 -3.37 -4.29 5.76
CA SER A 90 -2.80 -3.82 4.50
C SER A 90 -1.28 -3.57 4.53
N LYS A 91 -0.60 -3.76 5.69
CA LYS A 91 0.84 -3.55 5.82
C LYS A 91 1.63 -4.43 4.84
N GLY A 92 2.48 -3.80 4.03
CA GLY A 92 3.30 -4.48 3.02
C GLY A 92 2.62 -4.71 1.67
N TYR A 93 1.33 -4.38 1.52
CA TYR A 93 0.62 -4.42 0.25
C TYR A 93 0.71 -3.09 -0.49
N ARG A 94 0.64 -3.16 -1.84
CA ARG A 94 0.61 -2.02 -2.75
C ARG A 94 -0.13 -2.39 -4.04
N GLY A 95 -0.93 -1.45 -4.57
CA GLY A 95 -1.71 -1.63 -5.79
C GLY A 95 -2.99 -2.44 -5.54
N LYS A 96 -3.50 -3.06 -6.60
CA LYS A 96 -4.72 -3.88 -6.53
C LYS A 96 -4.50 -5.12 -5.68
N VAL A 97 -5.37 -5.33 -4.72
CA VAL A 97 -5.35 -6.50 -3.82
C VAL A 97 -6.65 -7.26 -3.98
N VAL A 98 -6.54 -8.59 -4.09
CA VAL A 98 -7.68 -9.52 -4.05
C VAL A 98 -7.36 -10.61 -3.05
N LYS A 99 -8.28 -10.86 -2.12
CA LYS A 99 -8.18 -11.93 -1.11
C LYS A 99 -9.38 -12.85 -1.19
N THR A 100 -9.13 -14.11 -0.92
CA THR A 100 -10.16 -15.16 -0.95
C THR A 100 -10.39 -15.70 0.46
N ILE A 101 -11.66 -15.82 0.82
CA ILE A 101 -12.12 -16.48 2.03
C ILE A 101 -12.92 -17.72 1.57
N ASN A 102 -12.50 -18.91 1.95
CA ASN A 102 -13.15 -20.15 1.62
C ASN A 102 -13.98 -20.63 2.82
N VAL A 103 -15.28 -20.79 2.60
CA VAL A 103 -16.23 -21.24 3.61
C VAL A 103 -16.68 -22.66 3.24
N SER A 104 -16.55 -23.62 4.16
CA SER A 104 -17.04 -24.98 4.02
C SER A 104 -18.26 -25.19 4.91
N THR A 105 -19.31 -25.78 4.34
CA THR A 105 -20.61 -25.98 5.01
C THR A 105 -21.16 -27.39 4.82
N ASN A 106 -22.33 -27.66 5.40
CA ASN A 106 -23.12 -28.87 5.12
C ASN A 106 -24.17 -28.69 4.02
N ASP A 107 -24.22 -27.51 3.37
CA ASP A 107 -25.05 -27.29 2.19
C ASP A 107 -24.60 -28.22 1.06
N LYS A 108 -25.47 -29.14 0.63
CA LYS A 108 -25.12 -30.14 -0.40
C LYS A 108 -24.95 -29.52 -1.78
N LYS A 109 -25.66 -28.41 -2.08
CA LYS A 109 -25.55 -27.70 -3.36
C LYS A 109 -24.28 -26.84 -3.42
N ASN A 110 -23.89 -26.25 -2.26
CA ASN A 110 -22.75 -25.33 -2.14
C ASN A 110 -21.88 -25.73 -0.93
N PRO A 111 -21.23 -26.89 -0.92
CA PRO A 111 -20.41 -27.34 0.21
C PRO A 111 -19.16 -26.48 0.43
N TYR A 112 -18.69 -25.80 -0.64
CA TYR A 112 -17.55 -24.89 -0.65
C TYR A 112 -17.90 -23.57 -1.33
N ILE A 113 -17.81 -22.49 -0.58
CA ILE A 113 -18.16 -21.17 -1.06
C ILE A 113 -16.92 -20.29 -1.00
N ARG A 114 -16.64 -19.59 -2.09
CA ARG A 114 -15.56 -18.61 -2.17
C ARG A 114 -16.14 -17.21 -2.05
N LEU A 115 -15.66 -16.48 -1.04
CA LEU A 115 -15.90 -15.06 -0.85
C LEU A 115 -14.66 -14.28 -1.28
N LEU A 116 -14.88 -13.11 -1.86
CA LEU A 116 -13.81 -12.26 -2.38
C LEU A 116 -13.80 -10.91 -1.64
N LEU A 117 -12.61 -10.49 -1.27
CA LEU A 117 -12.32 -9.17 -0.76
C LEU A 117 -11.37 -8.48 -1.74
N ASP A 118 -11.70 -7.30 -2.24
CA ASP A 118 -10.81 -6.56 -3.14
C ASP A 118 -10.76 -5.06 -2.82
N GLY A 119 -9.72 -4.40 -3.35
CA GLY A 119 -9.52 -2.97 -3.23
C GLY A 119 -8.13 -2.55 -3.71
N ILE A 120 -7.78 -1.30 -3.47
CA ILE A 120 -6.49 -0.71 -3.83
C ILE A 120 -5.77 -0.28 -2.55
N VAL A 121 -4.53 -0.72 -2.39
CA VAL A 121 -3.65 -0.25 -1.31
C VAL A 121 -2.65 0.73 -1.89
N THR A 122 -2.73 1.99 -1.45
CA THR A 122 -1.79 3.05 -1.82
C THR A 122 -0.62 3.11 -0.84
N LEU A 123 0.44 3.78 -1.22
CA LEU A 123 1.56 3.98 -0.30
C LEU A 123 1.15 4.92 0.84
N LYS A 124 1.67 4.66 2.04
CA LYS A 124 1.61 5.62 3.14
C LYS A 124 2.30 6.91 2.69
N ASP A 125 1.85 8.05 3.23
CA ASP A 125 2.49 9.35 2.97
C ASP A 125 3.98 9.29 3.29
N PHE A 126 4.80 9.74 2.35
CA PHE A 126 6.26 9.73 2.49
C PHE A 126 6.88 10.91 1.73
N SER A 127 8.00 11.41 2.23
CA SER A 127 8.86 12.33 1.52
C SER A 127 10.00 11.57 0.84
N VAL A 128 10.44 12.09 -0.30
CA VAL A 128 11.56 11.55 -1.09
C VAL A 128 12.52 12.70 -1.38
N VAL A 129 13.82 12.43 -1.21
CA VAL A 129 14.87 13.35 -1.66
C VAL A 129 15.50 12.79 -2.94
N GLN A 130 15.56 13.63 -3.97
CA GLN A 130 16.24 13.33 -5.23
C GLN A 130 17.03 14.56 -5.66
N ALA A 131 18.33 14.38 -5.95
CA ALA A 131 19.15 15.38 -6.57
C ALA A 131 19.24 15.11 -8.10
N ASP A 132 19.44 16.16 -8.88
CA ASP A 132 19.70 16.06 -10.32
C ASP A 132 21.11 15.51 -10.63
N LYS A 133 22.01 15.57 -9.63
CA LYS A 133 23.38 15.03 -9.69
C LYS A 133 23.88 14.61 -8.31
N ASP A 134 24.76 13.63 -8.26
CA ASP A 134 25.44 13.11 -7.05
C ASP A 134 26.94 13.46 -7.02
N PHE A 135 27.39 14.14 -8.07
CA PHE A 135 28.78 14.57 -8.26
C PHE A 135 28.87 15.98 -8.85
N ILE A 136 29.75 16.79 -8.30
CA ILE A 136 30.14 18.12 -8.80
C ILE A 136 31.63 18.13 -9.06
N ASP A 137 32.02 18.41 -10.30
CA ASP A 137 33.38 18.76 -10.67
C ASP A 137 33.45 20.27 -10.91
N PHE A 138 34.18 21.00 -10.08
CA PHE A 138 34.43 22.42 -10.26
C PHE A 138 35.46 22.68 -11.38
N GLY A 139 36.14 21.62 -11.86
CA GLY A 139 37.18 21.72 -12.86
C GLY A 139 38.49 22.26 -12.28
N ARG A 140 39.26 22.97 -13.13
CA ARG A 140 40.51 23.63 -12.72
C ARG A 140 40.18 25.07 -12.32
N ILE A 141 40.50 25.46 -11.08
CA ILE A 141 40.25 26.79 -10.54
C ILE A 141 41.54 27.39 -9.96
N SER A 142 41.64 28.72 -9.99
CA SER A 142 42.75 29.41 -9.35
C SER A 142 42.58 29.49 -7.84
N ILE A 143 43.70 29.44 -7.08
CA ILE A 143 43.65 29.56 -5.63
C ILE A 143 43.02 30.88 -5.12
N LYS A 144 42.92 31.90 -5.96
CA LYS A 144 42.30 33.19 -5.62
C LYS A 144 40.85 33.30 -6.05
N GLU A 145 40.31 32.30 -6.75
CA GLU A 145 38.97 32.32 -7.31
C GLU A 145 38.03 31.43 -6.59
N LYS A 146 36.79 31.88 -6.41
CA LYS A 146 35.69 31.02 -5.92
C LYS A 146 34.92 30.49 -7.12
N SER A 147 34.42 29.25 -6.99
CA SER A 147 33.60 28.65 -8.03
C SER A 147 32.29 28.16 -7.42
N SER A 148 31.17 28.41 -8.10
CA SER A 148 29.85 28.03 -7.64
C SER A 148 29.18 27.09 -8.66
N LYS A 149 28.46 26.10 -8.17
CA LYS A 149 27.64 25.18 -8.95
C LYS A 149 26.32 24.94 -8.24
N ASP A 150 25.29 24.75 -9.02
CA ASP A 150 23.94 24.52 -8.53
C ASP A 150 23.54 23.05 -8.61
N ILE A 151 22.73 22.64 -7.63
CA ILE A 151 22.09 21.34 -7.52
C ILE A 151 20.61 21.56 -7.34
N VAL A 152 19.80 20.86 -8.13
CA VAL A 152 18.35 20.85 -7.97
C VAL A 152 17.94 19.68 -7.08
N ILE A 153 17.37 19.98 -5.92
CA ILE A 153 16.80 18.99 -5.01
C ILE A 153 15.29 18.93 -5.25
N LYS A 154 14.76 17.74 -5.57
CA LYS A 154 13.34 17.49 -5.85
C LYS A 154 12.71 16.65 -4.76
N ASN A 155 11.41 16.86 -4.53
CA ASN A 155 10.56 16.00 -3.69
C ASN A 155 9.49 15.30 -4.55
N PRO A 156 9.75 14.11 -5.11
CA PRO A 156 8.72 13.31 -5.78
C PRO A 156 7.83 12.53 -4.81
N GLY A 157 7.88 12.83 -3.51
CA GLY A 157 7.05 12.21 -2.48
C GLY A 157 5.64 12.81 -2.41
N THR A 158 4.88 12.41 -1.38
CA THR A 158 3.48 12.82 -1.16
C THR A 158 3.30 13.81 0.01
N ILE A 159 4.35 14.01 0.82
CA ILE A 159 4.39 14.98 1.92
C ILE A 159 5.65 15.85 1.82
N ASP A 160 5.70 16.91 2.59
CA ASP A 160 6.82 17.86 2.65
C ASP A 160 8.15 17.17 2.94
N LEU A 161 9.14 17.44 2.07
CA LEU A 161 10.55 17.12 2.31
C LEU A 161 11.19 18.27 3.08
N ARG A 162 11.75 17.96 4.24
CA ARG A 162 12.46 18.94 5.08
C ARG A 162 13.95 18.68 5.04
N ILE A 163 14.73 19.72 4.75
CA ILE A 163 16.18 19.71 4.90
C ILE A 163 16.49 19.97 6.38
N LEU A 164 17.04 18.97 7.04
CA LEU A 164 17.33 19.02 8.48
C LEU A 164 18.72 19.59 8.76
N GLU A 165 19.70 19.20 7.93
CA GLU A 165 21.09 19.58 8.13
C GLU A 165 21.86 19.47 6.81
N ILE A 166 22.81 20.39 6.58
CA ILE A 166 23.77 20.32 5.50
C ILE A 166 25.16 20.41 6.13
N THR A 167 26.00 19.37 5.90
CA THR A 167 27.38 19.32 6.39
C THR A 167 28.34 19.20 5.23
N HIS A 168 29.43 19.95 5.32
CA HIS A 168 30.49 20.04 4.32
C HIS A 168 31.82 20.41 4.97
N SER A 169 32.91 20.35 4.22
CA SER A 169 34.23 20.84 4.65
C SER A 169 34.27 22.39 4.69
N PRO A 170 35.24 22.98 5.43
CA PRO A 170 35.35 24.45 5.59
C PRO A 170 35.48 25.22 4.26
N GLU A 171 36.07 24.62 3.23
CA GLU A 171 36.27 25.20 1.90
C GLU A 171 34.99 25.36 1.11
N VAL A 172 33.92 24.68 1.55
CA VAL A 172 32.61 24.71 0.91
C VAL A 172 31.67 25.57 1.70
N SER A 173 30.87 26.36 1.02
CA SER A 173 29.71 27.05 1.59
C SER A 173 28.47 26.72 0.76
N THR A 174 27.32 26.76 1.40
CA THR A 174 26.07 26.42 0.72
C THR A 174 24.98 27.44 1.01
N VAL A 175 24.20 27.76 -0.04
CA VAL A 175 22.98 28.56 0.07
C VAL A 175 21.83 27.75 -0.50
N PHE A 176 20.80 27.53 0.30
CA PHE A 176 19.63 26.79 -0.12
C PHE A 176 18.37 27.67 -0.12
N THR A 177 17.64 27.67 -1.25
CA THR A 177 16.49 28.56 -1.43
C THR A 177 15.28 28.19 -0.57
N LYS A 178 15.14 26.90 -0.23
CA LYS A 178 13.99 26.40 0.51
C LYS A 178 14.38 25.30 1.50
N LYS A 179 14.11 25.46 2.79
CA LYS A 179 14.28 24.39 3.80
C LYS A 179 13.16 23.34 3.75
N ILE A 180 12.03 23.67 3.12
CA ILE A 180 10.88 22.78 2.94
C ILE A 180 10.54 22.76 1.46
N ILE A 181 10.51 21.56 0.87
CA ILE A 181 10.13 21.31 -0.52
C ILE A 181 8.83 20.53 -0.53
N LYS A 182 7.75 21.13 -1.02
CA LYS A 182 6.43 20.49 -1.10
C LYS A 182 6.42 19.33 -2.12
N PRO A 183 5.45 18.42 -2.05
CA PRO A 183 5.27 17.38 -3.06
C PRO A 183 5.28 17.92 -4.49
N GLY A 184 6.11 17.31 -5.33
CA GLY A 184 6.29 17.72 -6.74
C GLY A 184 7.16 18.95 -6.97
N GLU A 185 7.53 19.72 -5.93
CA GLU A 185 8.37 20.90 -6.05
C GLU A 185 9.88 20.58 -6.02
N SER A 186 10.66 21.62 -6.33
CA SER A 186 12.12 21.60 -6.26
C SER A 186 12.66 22.81 -5.48
N GLY A 187 13.85 22.65 -4.91
CA GLY A 187 14.67 23.71 -4.34
C GLY A 187 16.04 23.76 -5.00
N LEU A 188 16.65 24.92 -5.07
CA LEU A 188 17.98 25.13 -5.62
C LEU A 188 18.99 25.23 -4.46
N LEU A 189 20.02 24.42 -4.51
CA LEU A 189 21.16 24.44 -3.59
C LEU A 189 22.39 24.92 -4.37
N THR A 190 22.85 26.14 -4.08
CA THR A 190 24.11 26.67 -4.61
C THR A 190 25.25 26.23 -3.71
N VAL A 191 26.23 25.55 -4.27
CA VAL A 191 27.46 25.09 -3.61
C VAL A 191 28.60 25.92 -4.11
N THR A 192 29.27 26.65 -3.21
CA THR A 192 30.43 27.49 -3.53
C THR A 192 31.68 26.90 -2.91
N PHE A 193 32.69 26.68 -3.71
CA PHE A 193 34.02 26.25 -3.30
C PHE A 193 34.96 27.44 -3.21
N SER A 194 35.69 27.57 -2.09
CA SER A 194 36.69 28.61 -1.84
C SER A 194 38.04 27.92 -1.56
N PRO A 195 38.96 27.88 -2.52
CA PRO A 195 40.22 27.17 -2.38
C PRO A 195 41.15 27.86 -1.38
N PHE A 196 41.98 27.07 -0.68
CA PHE A 196 42.97 27.57 0.29
C PHE A 196 44.37 27.00 0.06
N GLN A 197 44.49 25.89 -0.72
CA GLN A 197 45.76 25.21 -1.00
C GLN A 197 45.74 24.68 -2.42
N ILE A 198 46.91 24.74 -3.11
CA ILE A 198 47.10 24.18 -4.46
C ILE A 198 47.10 22.65 -4.42
N GLY A 199 46.54 22.03 -5.45
CA GLY A 199 46.49 20.57 -5.62
C GLY A 199 45.10 20.04 -5.88
N GLN A 200 45.00 18.72 -5.93
CA GLN A 200 43.69 18.06 -6.10
C GLN A 200 42.94 18.00 -4.78
N PHE A 201 41.66 18.38 -4.84
CA PHE A 201 40.78 18.36 -3.68
C PHE A 201 39.53 17.52 -3.96
N SER A 202 39.12 16.70 -3.00
CA SER A 202 37.89 15.92 -3.05
C SER A 202 37.28 15.83 -1.66
N THR A 203 35.97 16.10 -1.59
CA THR A 203 35.21 16.04 -0.33
C THR A 203 33.78 15.62 -0.60
N PHE A 204 32.95 15.58 0.44
CA PHE A 204 31.54 15.23 0.34
C PHE A 204 30.67 16.33 0.97
N LEU A 205 29.60 16.65 0.28
CA LEU A 205 28.46 17.40 0.81
C LEU A 205 27.43 16.38 1.27
N ARG A 206 26.97 16.50 2.52
CA ARG A 206 25.96 15.60 3.11
C ARG A 206 24.73 16.43 3.46
N ILE A 207 23.58 15.97 2.99
CA ILE A 207 22.29 16.62 3.22
C ILE A 207 21.39 15.62 3.94
N ARG A 208 21.10 15.89 5.22
CA ARG A 208 20.19 15.09 6.04
C ARG A 208 18.77 15.63 5.92
N THR A 209 17.82 14.73 5.70
CA THR A 209 16.41 15.05 5.44
C THR A 209 15.48 14.17 6.25
N ASN A 210 14.15 14.41 6.17
CA ASN A 210 13.11 13.51 6.66
C ASN A 210 12.66 12.46 5.64
N ALA A 211 13.39 12.24 4.55
CA ALA A 211 13.01 11.27 3.53
C ALA A 211 12.92 9.84 4.07
N PHE A 212 11.87 9.12 3.66
CA PHE A 212 11.48 7.84 4.28
C PHE A 212 12.49 6.71 4.10
N LYS A 213 13.06 6.53 2.89
CA LYS A 213 13.97 5.41 2.60
C LYS A 213 15.45 5.79 2.59
N SER A 214 15.76 7.03 2.27
CA SER A 214 17.12 7.53 2.12
C SER A 214 17.20 8.94 2.72
N PRO A 215 17.27 9.05 4.05
CA PRO A 215 17.29 10.35 4.73
C PRO A 215 18.58 11.13 4.54
N LEU A 216 19.62 10.49 4.01
CA LEU A 216 20.93 11.09 3.77
C LEU A 216 21.22 11.08 2.27
N LEU A 217 21.40 12.28 1.70
CA LEU A 217 21.91 12.49 0.36
C LEU A 217 23.40 12.86 0.45
N ILE A 218 24.24 12.18 -0.32
CA ILE A 218 25.68 12.42 -0.36
C ILE A 218 26.04 12.85 -1.78
N ILE A 219 26.74 13.97 -1.90
CA ILE A 219 27.20 14.52 -3.17
C ILE A 219 28.71 14.64 -3.09
N ARG A 220 29.41 14.03 -4.02
CA ARG A 220 30.88 14.14 -4.12
C ARG A 220 31.26 15.43 -4.81
N LEU A 221 32.22 16.14 -4.23
CA LEU A 221 32.80 17.36 -4.79
C LEU A 221 34.26 17.10 -5.18
N LYS A 222 34.68 17.59 -6.34
CA LYS A 222 36.07 17.50 -6.83
C LYS A 222 36.49 18.80 -7.48
N THR A 223 37.79 19.14 -7.39
CA THR A 223 38.42 20.25 -8.12
C THR A 223 39.92 20.04 -8.20
N ASP A 224 40.57 20.71 -9.17
CA ASP A 224 42.02 20.83 -9.32
C ASP A 224 42.40 22.32 -9.15
N ILE A 225 43.13 22.62 -8.06
CA ILE A 225 43.46 23.99 -7.67
C ILE A 225 44.86 24.33 -8.18
N THR A 226 44.96 25.39 -8.97
CA THR A 226 46.22 25.85 -9.58
C THR A 226 46.63 27.19 -9.01
N GLU A 227 47.89 27.57 -9.31
CA GLU A 227 48.38 28.93 -9.03
C GLU A 227 47.51 29.98 -9.74
N ALA A 228 47.50 31.18 -9.21
CA ALA A 228 46.92 32.31 -9.92
C ALA A 228 47.75 32.59 -11.22
N LYS A 229 47.09 32.79 -12.36
CA LYS A 229 47.77 33.27 -13.52
C LYS A 229 48.50 34.58 -13.17
N LYS A 230 49.80 34.65 -13.43
CA LYS A 230 50.54 35.92 -13.41
C LYS A 230 49.98 36.76 -14.56
N GLU A 231 49.41 37.93 -14.27
CA GLU A 231 49.14 38.98 -15.26
C GLU A 231 50.44 39.51 -15.84
#